data_5b19537726d966ca6e3c22ade1ba706e
#
_entry.id   5b19537726d966ca6e3c22ade1ba706e
#
_cell.length_a   1.000
_cell.length_b   1.000
_cell.length_c   1.000
_cell.angle_alpha   90.00
_cell.angle_beta   90.00
_cell.angle_gamma   90.00
#
_symmetry.space_group_name_H-M   'P 1'
#
loop_
_entity.id
_entity.type
_entity.pdbx_description
1 polymer ?
#
loop_
_entity_poly.entity_id
_entity_poly.type
_entity_poly.pdbx_seq_one_letter_code
_entity_poly.pdbx_strand_id
1 'polypeptide(L)'
;MLKIVAVPMHKEGRKFVATFVVITLVLALIWEPLFWIGVGLTVWCYYFFRDPVRVIPQQQGLVLSPADGVVSLIEQVVPSRDLGLGDDPLTRVSVFMNVFNCHVNRAPIAGRVMQVVYHHGKFLNASLDKASEHNERNSVTIETPQGVRIGVVQIAGLVARRIVCFVQEGDTLDIGHRFGLIRFGSRLDIYLPKGVTPLVSVGQTAVAGETVLADLANPDQQRPGIAV
;
A
#
# COMPACT_ATOMS: atom_id res chain seq x y z
N MET A 1 -13.80 11.47 -20.70
CA MET A 1 -13.24 10.18 -21.13
C MET A 1 -11.70 10.15 -21.13
N LEU A 2 -10.97 11.11 -21.67
CA LEU A 2 -9.48 11.12 -21.69
C LEU A 2 -8.83 11.03 -20.30
N LYS A 3 -9.42 11.57 -19.25
CA LYS A 3 -8.91 11.48 -17.85
C LYS A 3 -8.92 10.06 -17.25
N ILE A 4 -9.68 9.13 -17.84
CA ILE A 4 -9.74 7.73 -17.40
C ILE A 4 -8.59 6.92 -18.04
N VAL A 5 -8.13 7.31 -19.22
CA VAL A 5 -7.08 6.62 -19.99
C VAL A 5 -5.68 7.16 -19.65
N ALA A 6 -5.54 8.48 -19.47
CA ALA A 6 -4.28 9.13 -19.14
C ALA A 6 -4.19 9.37 -17.62
N VAL A 7 -3.93 8.31 -16.86
CA VAL A 7 -3.69 8.41 -15.41
C VAL A 7 -2.32 9.07 -15.19
N PRO A 8 -2.21 10.11 -14.34
CA PRO A 8 -0.92 10.73 -14.05
C PRO A 8 0.07 9.74 -13.45
N MET A 9 1.34 9.89 -13.80
CA MET A 9 2.43 9.09 -13.26
C MET A 9 3.06 9.79 -12.06
N HIS A 10 3.32 9.03 -11.00
CA HIS A 10 4.06 9.52 -9.84
C HIS A 10 5.51 9.93 -10.22
N LYS A 11 6.02 10.98 -9.57
CA LYS A 11 7.38 11.53 -9.85
C LYS A 11 8.49 10.49 -9.76
N GLU A 12 8.37 9.52 -8.85
CA GLU A 12 9.32 8.43 -8.67
C GLU A 12 9.45 7.50 -9.89
N GLY A 13 8.43 7.43 -10.74
CA GLY A 13 8.44 6.63 -11.96
C GLY A 13 9.21 7.25 -13.14
N ARG A 14 9.38 8.59 -13.12
CA ARG A 14 9.94 9.33 -14.28
C ARG A 14 11.30 8.80 -14.72
N LYS A 15 12.21 8.55 -13.78
CA LYS A 15 13.55 8.04 -14.06
C LYS A 15 13.50 6.65 -14.69
N PHE A 16 12.64 5.77 -14.18
CA PHE A 16 12.50 4.40 -14.70
C PHE A 16 11.93 4.41 -16.11
N VAL A 17 10.84 5.14 -16.34
CA VAL A 17 10.24 5.25 -17.69
C VAL A 17 11.23 5.85 -18.68
N ALA A 18 11.97 6.91 -18.30
CA ALA A 18 13.01 7.48 -19.17
C ALA A 18 14.10 6.45 -19.51
N THR A 19 14.54 5.66 -18.52
CA THR A 19 15.52 4.59 -18.74
C THR A 19 14.98 3.52 -19.68
N PHE A 20 13.72 3.07 -19.51
CA PHE A 20 13.10 2.11 -20.41
C PHE A 20 12.94 2.65 -21.83
N VAL A 21 12.59 3.94 -21.99
CA VAL A 21 12.53 4.59 -23.32
C VAL A 21 13.90 4.54 -24.01
N VAL A 22 14.97 4.93 -23.32
CA VAL A 22 16.32 4.89 -23.88
C VAL A 22 16.72 3.47 -24.27
N ILE A 23 16.48 2.48 -23.41
CA ILE A 23 16.76 1.06 -23.71
C ILE A 23 15.95 0.63 -24.93
N THR A 24 14.68 0.98 -25.02
CA THR A 24 13.80 0.64 -26.16
C THR A 24 14.34 1.20 -27.48
N LEU A 25 14.83 2.46 -27.47
CA LEU A 25 15.42 3.06 -28.66
C LEU A 25 16.73 2.37 -29.09
N VAL A 26 17.57 1.94 -28.11
CA VAL A 26 18.77 1.15 -28.42
C VAL A 26 18.40 -0.23 -28.99
N LEU A 27 17.41 -0.90 -28.42
CA LEU A 27 16.93 -2.20 -28.91
C LEU A 27 16.35 -2.11 -30.33
N ALA A 28 15.75 -0.97 -30.70
CA ALA A 28 15.24 -0.72 -32.06
C ALA A 28 16.34 -0.77 -33.13
N LEU A 29 17.60 -0.41 -32.75
CA LEU A 29 18.76 -0.45 -33.65
C LEU A 29 19.29 -1.88 -33.88
N ILE A 30 18.90 -2.83 -33.01
CA ILE A 30 19.40 -4.19 -33.04
C ILE A 30 18.45 -5.12 -33.79
N TRP A 31 17.16 -5.07 -33.45
CA TRP A 31 16.15 -5.95 -34.03
C TRP A 31 14.73 -5.47 -33.73
N GLU A 32 13.88 -5.38 -34.75
CA GLU A 32 12.52 -4.87 -34.67
C GLU A 32 11.64 -5.53 -33.58
N PRO A 33 11.60 -6.87 -33.38
CA PRO A 33 10.83 -7.47 -32.30
C PRO A 33 11.26 -7.00 -30.90
N LEU A 34 12.55 -6.72 -30.67
CA LEU A 34 13.04 -6.21 -29.41
C LEU A 34 12.51 -4.80 -29.11
N PHE A 35 12.33 -3.98 -30.17
CA PHE A 35 11.68 -2.68 -30.04
C PHE A 35 10.26 -2.82 -29.46
N TRP A 36 9.45 -3.71 -30.01
CA TRP A 36 8.07 -3.89 -29.55
C TRP A 36 8.00 -4.47 -28.12
N ILE A 37 8.91 -5.36 -27.74
CA ILE A 37 9.07 -5.82 -26.36
C ILE A 37 9.42 -4.64 -25.45
N GLY A 38 10.37 -3.80 -25.85
CA GLY A 38 10.76 -2.59 -25.13
C GLY A 38 9.60 -1.60 -24.96
N VAL A 39 8.79 -1.39 -26.00
CA VAL A 39 7.56 -0.57 -25.92
C VAL A 39 6.60 -1.14 -24.87
N GLY A 40 6.32 -2.45 -24.91
CA GLY A 40 5.44 -3.11 -23.94
C GLY A 40 5.92 -2.93 -22.50
N LEU A 41 7.23 -3.12 -22.24
CA LEU A 41 7.83 -2.93 -20.93
C LEU A 41 7.80 -1.46 -20.47
N THR A 42 8.00 -0.51 -21.40
CA THR A 42 7.92 0.93 -21.11
C THR A 42 6.49 1.32 -20.70
N VAL A 43 5.49 0.85 -21.44
CA VAL A 43 4.07 1.08 -21.12
C VAL A 43 3.71 0.45 -19.77
N TRP A 44 4.15 -0.78 -19.53
CA TRP A 44 3.94 -1.44 -18.23
C TRP A 44 4.61 -0.67 -17.09
N CYS A 45 5.84 -0.20 -17.27
CA CYS A 45 6.54 0.62 -16.26
C CYS A 45 5.79 1.92 -15.97
N TYR A 46 5.29 2.60 -17.00
CA TYR A 46 4.43 3.78 -16.83
C TYR A 46 3.17 3.45 -16.04
N TYR A 47 2.48 2.36 -16.39
CA TYR A 47 1.26 1.89 -15.74
C TYR A 47 1.52 1.49 -14.28
N PHE A 48 2.66 0.88 -13.98
CA PHE A 48 3.08 0.52 -12.62
C PHE A 48 3.18 1.76 -11.71
N PHE A 49 3.78 2.83 -12.20
CA PHE A 49 3.96 4.08 -11.44
C PHE A 49 2.77 5.05 -11.56
N ARG A 50 1.61 4.59 -12.02
CA ARG A 50 0.41 5.44 -12.07
C ARG A 50 0.01 5.91 -10.69
N ASP A 51 -0.52 7.13 -10.62
CA ASP A 51 -1.00 7.75 -9.38
C ASP A 51 -2.39 8.38 -9.63
N PRO A 52 -3.44 7.54 -9.67
CA PRO A 52 -4.78 8.00 -9.98
C PRO A 52 -5.32 8.93 -8.90
N VAL A 53 -6.17 9.88 -9.31
CA VAL A 53 -7.01 10.63 -8.39
C VAL A 53 -7.99 9.65 -7.73
N ARG A 54 -8.19 9.80 -6.42
CA ARG A 54 -9.12 8.97 -5.63
C ARG A 54 -10.23 9.84 -5.05
N VAL A 55 -11.41 9.27 -4.96
CA VAL A 55 -12.54 9.89 -4.28
C VAL A 55 -12.59 9.37 -2.85
N ILE A 56 -12.14 10.20 -1.93
CA ILE A 56 -11.98 9.82 -0.52
C ILE A 56 -13.31 10.01 0.21
N PRO A 57 -13.88 8.98 0.87
CA PRO A 57 -15.04 9.13 1.75
C PRO A 57 -14.76 10.14 2.87
N GLN A 58 -15.68 11.06 3.11
CA GLN A 58 -15.50 12.17 4.08
C GLN A 58 -16.10 11.89 5.46
N GLN A 59 -16.63 10.69 5.70
CA GLN A 59 -17.18 10.30 7.00
C GLN A 59 -16.05 10.15 8.02
N GLN A 60 -16.25 10.72 9.21
CA GLN A 60 -15.31 10.57 10.33
C GLN A 60 -15.30 9.13 10.87
N GLY A 61 -14.14 8.70 11.36
CA GLY A 61 -13.97 7.38 11.95
C GLY A 61 -13.71 6.25 10.95
N LEU A 62 -13.75 6.50 9.65
CA LEU A 62 -13.43 5.46 8.67
C LEU A 62 -11.93 5.20 8.61
N VAL A 63 -11.60 3.92 8.55
CA VAL A 63 -10.26 3.42 8.23
C VAL A 63 -10.28 2.89 6.80
N LEU A 64 -9.51 3.52 5.92
CA LEU A 64 -9.49 3.18 4.49
C LEU A 64 -8.32 2.26 4.15
N SER A 65 -8.45 1.53 3.05
CA SER A 65 -7.33 0.77 2.52
C SER A 65 -6.16 1.69 2.14
N PRO A 66 -4.94 1.42 2.63
CA PRO A 66 -3.76 2.19 2.24
C PRO A 66 -3.18 1.73 0.88
N ALA A 67 -3.69 0.65 0.29
CA ALA A 67 -3.14 0.03 -0.91
C ALA A 67 -4.23 -0.44 -1.88
N ASP A 68 -3.88 -0.45 -3.18
CA ASP A 68 -4.62 -1.20 -4.19
C ASP A 68 -4.18 -2.66 -4.16
N GLY A 69 -5.13 -3.59 -4.10
CA GLY A 69 -4.76 -5.00 -4.13
C GLY A 69 -5.91 -5.92 -3.74
N VAL A 70 -5.55 -7.06 -3.16
CA VAL A 70 -6.51 -8.03 -2.64
C VAL A 70 -6.25 -8.23 -1.15
N VAL A 71 -7.31 -8.24 -0.35
CA VAL A 71 -7.23 -8.62 1.06
C VAL A 71 -6.80 -10.07 1.14
N SER A 72 -5.55 -10.31 1.52
CA SER A 72 -4.94 -11.65 1.52
C SER A 72 -5.08 -12.36 2.86
N LEU A 73 -5.19 -11.60 3.96
CA LEU A 73 -5.24 -12.15 5.31
C LEU A 73 -5.97 -11.21 6.27
N ILE A 74 -6.73 -11.77 7.19
CA ILE A 74 -7.33 -11.09 8.34
C ILE A 74 -7.11 -12.00 9.54
N GLU A 75 -6.36 -11.55 10.55
CA GLU A 75 -6.03 -12.35 11.72
C GLU A 75 -5.78 -11.51 12.97
N GLN A 76 -5.80 -12.16 14.13
CA GLN A 76 -5.40 -11.57 15.42
C GLN A 76 -3.93 -11.88 15.65
N VAL A 77 -3.10 -10.84 15.79
CA VAL A 77 -1.65 -10.98 15.97
C VAL A 77 -1.10 -9.86 16.84
N VAL A 78 -0.09 -10.18 17.65
CA VAL A 78 0.64 -9.17 18.42
C VAL A 78 1.43 -8.29 17.45
N PRO A 79 1.21 -6.96 17.47
CA PRO A 79 1.93 -6.05 16.59
C PRO A 79 3.42 -6.02 16.92
N SER A 80 4.25 -5.72 15.90
CA SER A 80 5.66 -5.46 16.14
C SER A 80 5.83 -4.27 17.10
N ARG A 81 6.81 -4.34 17.98
CA ARG A 81 7.18 -3.24 18.90
C ARG A 81 7.50 -1.95 18.18
N ASP A 82 7.91 -2.03 16.91
CA ASP A 82 8.15 -0.87 16.03
C ASP A 82 6.93 0.02 15.84
N LEU A 83 5.74 -0.48 16.12
CA LEU A 83 4.50 0.28 15.99
C LEU A 83 4.08 0.99 17.30
N GLY A 84 4.63 0.61 18.44
CA GLY A 84 4.25 1.21 19.74
C GLY A 84 2.77 1.05 20.08
N LEU A 85 2.13 -0.05 19.62
CA LEU A 85 0.70 -0.34 19.83
C LEU A 85 0.43 -1.26 21.03
N GLY A 86 1.46 -1.59 21.81
CA GLY A 86 1.38 -2.54 22.94
C GLY A 86 1.59 -3.99 22.54
N ASP A 87 1.42 -4.89 23.52
CA ASP A 87 1.68 -6.32 23.37
C ASP A 87 0.38 -7.16 23.30
N ASP A 88 -0.78 -6.52 23.26
CA ASP A 88 -2.07 -7.19 23.07
C ASP A 88 -2.27 -7.58 21.60
N PRO A 89 -2.90 -8.73 21.29
CA PRO A 89 -3.29 -9.07 19.92
C PRO A 89 -4.27 -8.05 19.33
N LEU A 90 -3.98 -7.59 18.12
CA LEU A 90 -4.82 -6.69 17.34
C LEU A 90 -5.23 -7.34 16.02
N THR A 91 -6.36 -6.90 15.49
CA THR A 91 -6.77 -7.33 14.14
C THR A 91 -5.82 -6.75 13.10
N ARG A 92 -5.12 -7.63 12.39
CA ARG A 92 -4.32 -7.29 11.22
C ARG A 92 -5.09 -7.58 9.95
N VAL A 93 -5.23 -6.59 9.08
CA VAL A 93 -5.74 -6.73 7.71
C VAL A 93 -4.56 -6.56 6.77
N SER A 94 -4.29 -7.58 5.94
CA SER A 94 -3.18 -7.57 4.98
C SER A 94 -3.71 -7.40 3.56
N VAL A 95 -3.19 -6.42 2.82
CA VAL A 95 -3.53 -6.16 1.42
C VAL A 95 -2.31 -6.46 0.55
N PHE A 96 -2.43 -7.47 -0.31
CA PHE A 96 -1.39 -7.88 -1.24
C PHE A 96 -1.52 -7.12 -2.56
N MET A 97 -0.42 -6.51 -3.01
CA MET A 97 -0.33 -5.78 -4.28
C MET A 97 0.49 -6.59 -5.28
N ASN A 98 -0.11 -6.99 -6.39
CA ASN A 98 0.61 -7.59 -7.50
C ASN A 98 1.23 -6.50 -8.41
N VAL A 99 2.08 -6.90 -9.34
CA VAL A 99 2.84 -5.98 -10.21
C VAL A 99 1.98 -5.16 -11.19
N PHE A 100 0.68 -5.38 -11.26
CA PHE A 100 -0.27 -4.60 -12.05
C PHE A 100 -1.11 -3.63 -11.22
N ASN A 101 -1.03 -3.71 -9.89
CA ASN A 101 -1.72 -2.76 -9.01
C ASN A 101 -1.00 -1.41 -8.96
N CYS A 102 -1.69 -0.37 -8.46
CA CYS A 102 -1.06 0.90 -8.12
C CYS A 102 -0.28 0.74 -6.80
N HIS A 103 0.99 1.17 -6.80
CA HIS A 103 1.87 0.98 -5.65
C HIS A 103 2.07 2.24 -4.80
N VAL A 104 1.34 3.30 -5.10
CA VAL A 104 1.27 4.49 -4.23
C VAL A 104 0.42 4.18 -3.02
N ASN A 105 0.99 4.34 -1.84
CA ASN A 105 0.31 4.06 -0.58
C ASN A 105 -0.28 5.32 0.03
N ARG A 106 -1.49 5.19 0.60
CA ARG A 106 -2.28 6.30 1.12
C ARG A 106 -2.58 6.13 2.61
N ALA A 107 -2.60 7.25 3.35
CA ALA A 107 -2.93 7.26 4.77
C ALA A 107 -4.33 6.67 4.99
N PRO A 108 -4.46 5.61 5.82
CA PRO A 108 -5.75 4.96 6.07
C PRO A 108 -6.68 5.82 6.91
N ILE A 109 -6.14 6.79 7.65
CA ILE A 109 -6.87 7.67 8.54
C ILE A 109 -6.17 9.02 8.61
N ALA A 110 -6.92 10.08 8.95
CA ALA A 110 -6.34 11.38 9.26
C ALA A 110 -5.73 11.37 10.68
N GLY A 111 -4.57 11.98 10.84
CA GLY A 111 -3.91 12.03 12.13
C GLY A 111 -2.46 12.47 12.05
N ARG A 112 -1.78 12.42 13.20
CA ARG A 112 -0.35 12.73 13.31
C ARG A 112 0.49 11.45 13.22
N VAL A 113 1.57 11.50 12.48
CA VAL A 113 2.57 10.43 12.43
C VAL A 113 3.34 10.44 13.74
N MET A 114 3.18 9.38 14.54
CA MET A 114 3.81 9.24 15.85
C MET A 114 5.16 8.56 15.75
N GLN A 115 5.31 7.64 14.82
CA GLN A 115 6.52 6.82 14.69
C GLN A 115 6.70 6.37 13.25
N VAL A 116 7.96 6.36 12.78
CA VAL A 116 8.38 5.80 11.50
C VAL A 116 9.63 4.97 11.74
N VAL A 117 9.53 3.64 11.62
CA VAL A 117 10.65 2.73 11.84
C VAL A 117 10.91 1.91 10.59
N TYR A 118 12.09 2.11 10.00
CA TYR A 118 12.51 1.42 8.79
C TYR A 118 13.51 0.30 9.13
N HIS A 119 13.27 -0.87 8.59
CA HIS A 119 14.17 -2.01 8.71
C HIS A 119 14.63 -2.47 7.33
N HIS A 120 15.93 -2.49 7.15
CA HIS A 120 16.53 -3.21 6.03
C HIS A 120 16.34 -4.71 6.24
N GLY A 121 15.99 -5.43 5.18
CA GLY A 121 15.72 -6.86 5.29
C GLY A 121 16.01 -7.63 4.01
N LYS A 122 15.55 -8.89 4.00
CA LYS A 122 15.59 -9.76 2.83
C LYS A 122 14.41 -9.44 1.91
N PHE A 123 14.41 -10.04 0.72
CA PHE A 123 13.33 -9.90 -0.26
C PHE A 123 12.72 -11.28 -0.52
N LEU A 124 11.95 -11.78 0.44
CA LEU A 124 11.17 -12.99 0.31
C LEU A 124 9.80 -12.68 -0.32
N ASN A 125 9.09 -13.71 -0.79
CA ASN A 125 7.73 -13.50 -1.32
C ASN A 125 6.82 -12.90 -0.25
N ALA A 126 6.26 -11.71 -0.51
CA ALA A 126 5.44 -10.95 0.43
C ALA A 126 4.11 -11.65 0.82
N SER A 127 3.69 -12.66 0.07
CA SER A 127 2.50 -13.47 0.41
C SER A 127 2.74 -14.43 1.58
N LEU A 128 3.99 -14.67 1.99
CA LEU A 128 4.33 -15.55 3.10
C LEU A 128 4.32 -14.78 4.42
N ASP A 129 3.83 -15.40 5.52
CA ASP A 129 3.81 -14.78 6.85
C ASP A 129 5.20 -14.41 7.36
N LYS A 130 6.21 -15.25 7.09
CA LYS A 130 7.63 -14.97 7.41
C LYS A 130 8.19 -13.72 6.73
N ALA A 131 7.53 -13.21 5.67
CA ALA A 131 7.93 -11.97 5.02
C ALA A 131 7.79 -10.75 5.94
N SER A 132 6.82 -10.75 6.85
CA SER A 132 6.62 -9.67 7.84
C SER A 132 7.82 -9.48 8.76
N GLU A 133 8.57 -10.54 9.05
CA GLU A 133 9.69 -10.51 10.00
C GLU A 133 11.03 -10.28 9.31
N HIS A 134 11.21 -10.82 8.12
CA HIS A 134 12.53 -10.88 7.48
C HIS A 134 12.71 -9.92 6.31
N ASN A 135 11.62 -9.44 5.69
CA ASN A 135 11.71 -8.55 4.55
C ASN A 135 11.98 -7.09 4.97
N GLU A 136 12.50 -6.34 4.00
CA GLU A 136 12.57 -4.89 4.10
C GLU A 136 11.16 -4.36 4.40
N ARG A 137 11.03 -3.60 5.49
CA ARG A 137 9.74 -3.08 5.96
C ARG A 137 9.87 -1.67 6.51
N ASN A 138 8.77 -0.95 6.46
CA ASN A 138 8.64 0.37 7.04
C ASN A 138 7.33 0.42 7.86
N SER A 139 7.47 0.60 9.16
CA SER A 139 6.36 0.66 10.12
C SER A 139 6.03 2.13 10.39
N VAL A 140 4.77 2.50 10.21
CA VAL A 140 4.26 3.85 10.44
C VAL A 140 3.08 3.77 11.39
N THR A 141 3.11 4.56 12.47
CA THR A 141 1.99 4.69 13.41
C THR A 141 1.37 6.06 13.28
N ILE A 142 0.06 6.09 13.07
CA ILE A 142 -0.74 7.31 12.94
C ILE A 142 -1.70 7.40 14.12
N GLU A 143 -1.71 8.52 14.83
CA GLU A 143 -2.63 8.81 15.92
C GLU A 143 -3.65 9.85 15.50
N THR A 144 -4.92 9.53 15.67
CA THR A 144 -6.03 10.46 15.41
C THR A 144 -6.08 11.57 16.47
N PRO A 145 -6.80 12.69 16.23
CA PRO A 145 -7.04 13.72 17.25
C PRO A 145 -7.72 13.18 18.53
N GLN A 146 -8.40 12.04 18.44
CA GLN A 146 -9.07 11.38 19.58
C GLN A 146 -8.13 10.41 20.33
N GLY A 147 -6.85 10.32 19.95
CA GLY A 147 -5.86 9.46 20.57
C GLY A 147 -5.91 7.99 20.12
N VAL A 148 -6.69 7.67 19.10
CA VAL A 148 -6.73 6.31 18.54
C VAL A 148 -5.53 6.09 17.61
N ARG A 149 -4.78 5.01 17.84
CA ARG A 149 -3.60 4.65 17.06
C ARG A 149 -3.87 3.53 16.06
N ILE A 150 -3.37 3.70 14.85
CA ILE A 150 -3.40 2.72 13.77
C ILE A 150 -1.97 2.49 13.28
N GLY A 151 -1.57 1.23 13.21
CA GLY A 151 -0.29 0.84 12.62
C GLY A 151 -0.44 0.46 11.16
N VAL A 152 0.51 0.90 10.33
CA VAL A 152 0.62 0.51 8.92
C VAL A 152 2.03 0.02 8.66
N VAL A 153 2.18 -1.18 8.12
CA VAL A 153 3.48 -1.74 7.78
C VAL A 153 3.56 -1.96 6.28
N GLN A 154 4.47 -1.26 5.63
CA GLN A 154 4.85 -1.52 4.25
C GLN A 154 5.87 -2.65 4.23
N ILE A 155 5.63 -3.70 3.45
CA ILE A 155 6.48 -4.89 3.37
C ILE A 155 6.85 -5.11 1.91
N ALA A 156 8.15 -5.05 1.62
CA ALA A 156 8.68 -5.30 0.28
C ALA A 156 8.63 -6.80 -0.05
N GLY A 157 8.27 -7.13 -1.28
CA GLY A 157 8.25 -8.51 -1.78
C GLY A 157 9.53 -8.91 -2.52
N LEU A 158 9.53 -10.09 -3.13
CA LEU A 158 10.67 -10.72 -3.81
C LEU A 158 11.31 -9.83 -4.91
N VAL A 159 10.50 -9.11 -5.65
CA VAL A 159 10.94 -8.23 -6.75
C VAL A 159 11.08 -6.79 -6.27
N ALA A 160 10.48 -6.46 -5.12
CA ALA A 160 10.54 -5.14 -4.51
C ALA A 160 11.97 -4.88 -4.01
N ARG A 161 12.57 -3.79 -4.48
CA ARG A 161 13.93 -3.41 -4.08
C ARG A 161 13.98 -2.13 -3.25
N ARG A 162 12.84 -1.50 -2.96
CA ARG A 162 12.82 -0.29 -2.13
C ARG A 162 11.42 0.12 -1.72
N ILE A 163 11.27 0.41 -0.44
CA ILE A 163 10.18 1.19 0.13
C ILE A 163 10.60 2.66 0.13
N VAL A 164 9.72 3.53 -0.36
CA VAL A 164 9.92 4.98 -0.30
C VAL A 164 8.86 5.55 0.63
N CYS A 165 9.28 6.06 1.77
CA CYS A 165 8.44 6.78 2.72
C CYS A 165 8.49 8.27 2.39
N PHE A 166 7.35 8.96 2.37
CA PHE A 166 7.23 10.40 2.08
C PHE A 166 6.97 11.22 3.32
N VAL A 167 6.82 10.55 4.47
CA VAL A 167 6.44 11.18 5.74
C VAL A 167 7.47 10.88 6.81
N GLN A 168 7.49 11.73 7.81
CA GLN A 168 8.35 11.63 9.00
C GLN A 168 7.54 11.79 10.28
N GLU A 169 8.14 11.46 11.39
CA GLU A 169 7.52 11.66 12.71
C GLU A 169 7.17 13.12 12.92
N GLY A 170 5.97 13.36 13.43
CA GLY A 170 5.42 14.69 13.65
C GLY A 170 4.58 15.26 12.52
N ASP A 171 4.64 14.68 11.31
CA ASP A 171 3.80 15.11 10.18
C ASP A 171 2.32 14.90 10.49
N THR A 172 1.47 15.79 9.97
CA THR A 172 0.01 15.65 10.00
C THR A 172 -0.47 15.20 8.63
N LEU A 173 -1.29 14.15 8.61
CA LEU A 173 -1.82 13.56 7.39
C LEU A 173 -3.33 13.70 7.34
N ASP A 174 -3.83 14.10 6.19
CA ASP A 174 -5.23 13.93 5.85
C ASP A 174 -5.48 12.47 5.42
N ILE A 175 -6.71 11.99 5.62
CA ILE A 175 -7.13 10.68 5.13
C ILE A 175 -6.93 10.58 3.61
N GLY A 176 -6.36 9.48 3.13
CA GLY A 176 -6.03 9.30 1.72
C GLY A 176 -4.78 10.05 1.23
N HIS A 177 -4.08 10.80 2.09
CA HIS A 177 -2.79 11.43 1.76
C HIS A 177 -1.75 10.37 1.35
N ARG A 178 -0.91 10.68 0.34
CA ARG A 178 0.15 9.78 -0.12
C ARG A 178 1.30 9.76 0.87
N PHE A 179 1.49 8.66 1.60
CA PHE A 179 2.53 8.56 2.61
C PHE A 179 3.75 7.72 2.17
N GLY A 180 3.64 7.00 1.07
CA GLY A 180 4.74 6.18 0.57
C GLY A 180 4.45 5.50 -0.76
N LEU A 181 5.43 4.72 -1.21
CA LEU A 181 5.36 3.89 -2.40
C LEU A 181 6.29 2.69 -2.24
N ILE A 182 5.86 1.50 -2.69
CA ILE A 182 6.70 0.30 -2.73
C ILE A 182 6.96 -0.08 -4.18
N ARG A 183 8.23 -0.37 -4.52
CA ARG A 183 8.59 -0.75 -5.89
C ARG A 183 8.55 -2.26 -6.06
N PHE A 184 7.65 -2.75 -6.95
CA PHE A 184 7.50 -4.11 -7.48
C PHE A 184 7.11 -5.21 -6.48
N GLY A 185 5.78 -5.44 -6.35
CA GLY A 185 5.18 -6.56 -5.62
C GLY A 185 5.39 -6.47 -4.10
N SER A 186 4.32 -6.33 -3.35
CA SER A 186 4.40 -5.95 -1.94
C SER A 186 3.12 -6.27 -1.18
N ARG A 187 3.17 -6.09 0.13
CA ARG A 187 2.02 -6.20 1.03
C ARG A 187 1.99 -5.00 1.97
N LEU A 188 0.80 -4.53 2.28
CA LEU A 188 0.58 -3.64 3.41
C LEU A 188 -0.24 -4.34 4.48
N ASP A 189 0.24 -4.24 5.72
CA ASP A 189 -0.46 -4.72 6.90
C ASP A 189 -1.01 -3.51 7.66
N ILE A 190 -2.29 -3.55 8.01
CA ILE A 190 -2.98 -2.52 8.78
C ILE A 190 -3.41 -3.14 10.09
N TYR A 191 -2.99 -2.55 11.21
CA TYR A 191 -3.36 -2.96 12.56
C TYR A 191 -4.48 -2.06 13.07
N LEU A 192 -5.67 -2.64 13.22
CA LEU A 192 -6.85 -1.97 13.75
C LEU A 192 -6.79 -1.92 15.28
N PRO A 193 -7.40 -0.90 15.91
CA PRO A 193 -7.52 -0.83 17.36
C PRO A 193 -8.26 -2.03 17.94
N LYS A 194 -8.01 -2.34 19.22
CA LYS A 194 -8.66 -3.43 19.93
C LYS A 194 -10.20 -3.29 19.89
N GLY A 195 -10.90 -4.37 19.56
CA GLY A 195 -12.36 -4.40 19.47
C GLY A 195 -12.95 -3.87 18.17
N VAL A 196 -12.14 -3.43 17.21
CA VAL A 196 -12.64 -2.98 15.90
C VAL A 196 -12.69 -4.15 14.93
N THR A 197 -13.88 -4.40 14.37
CA THR A 197 -14.11 -5.46 13.38
C THR A 197 -13.85 -4.95 11.96
N PRO A 198 -13.14 -5.70 11.11
CA PRO A 198 -12.96 -5.33 9.71
C PRO A 198 -14.27 -5.46 8.92
N LEU A 199 -14.50 -4.52 7.99
CA LEU A 199 -15.65 -4.47 7.08
C LEU A 199 -15.37 -5.13 5.73
N VAL A 200 -14.25 -5.82 5.60
CA VAL A 200 -13.80 -6.50 4.38
C VAL A 200 -13.58 -7.98 4.65
N SER A 201 -13.59 -8.77 3.59
CA SER A 201 -13.35 -10.22 3.65
C SER A 201 -12.08 -10.59 2.88
N VAL A 202 -11.46 -11.70 3.27
CA VAL A 202 -10.32 -12.29 2.51
C VAL A 202 -10.77 -12.60 1.08
N GLY A 203 -9.94 -12.24 0.10
CA GLY A 203 -10.24 -12.33 -1.34
C GLY A 203 -10.88 -11.07 -1.93
N GLN A 204 -11.35 -10.14 -1.12
CA GLN A 204 -11.96 -8.90 -1.59
C GLN A 204 -10.91 -7.96 -2.20
N THR A 205 -11.25 -7.34 -3.34
CA THR A 205 -10.43 -6.28 -3.94
C THR A 205 -10.55 -5.00 -3.11
N ALA A 206 -9.41 -4.40 -2.82
CA ALA A 206 -9.28 -3.15 -2.10
C ALA A 206 -8.68 -2.07 -3.01
N VAL A 207 -9.17 -0.84 -2.87
CA VAL A 207 -8.71 0.35 -3.59
C VAL A 207 -8.22 1.38 -2.58
N ALA A 208 -6.96 1.80 -2.73
CA ALA A 208 -6.30 2.74 -1.83
C ALA A 208 -7.07 4.06 -1.71
N GLY A 209 -7.42 4.45 -0.49
CA GLY A 209 -8.16 5.68 -0.19
C GLY A 209 -9.67 5.62 -0.47
N GLU A 210 -10.20 4.49 -1.00
CA GLU A 210 -11.64 4.38 -1.32
C GLU A 210 -12.31 3.23 -0.58
N THR A 211 -11.67 2.05 -0.48
CA THR A 211 -12.25 0.91 0.23
C THR A 211 -12.19 1.11 1.73
N VAL A 212 -13.33 1.03 2.39
CA VAL A 212 -13.45 1.11 3.86
C VAL A 212 -13.08 -0.23 4.47
N LEU A 213 -12.01 -0.26 5.26
CA LEU A 213 -11.55 -1.46 5.97
C LEU A 213 -12.22 -1.63 7.33
N ALA A 214 -12.53 -0.51 8.02
CA ALA A 214 -13.18 -0.52 9.31
C ALA A 214 -13.86 0.83 9.60
N ASP A 215 -14.77 0.86 10.55
CA ASP A 215 -15.42 2.07 11.06
C ASP A 215 -15.23 2.15 12.58
N LEU A 216 -14.45 3.12 13.03
CA LEU A 216 -14.17 3.35 14.46
C LEU A 216 -15.39 3.89 15.23
N ALA A 217 -16.35 4.49 14.51
CA ALA A 217 -17.60 4.96 15.11
C ALA A 217 -18.58 3.80 15.35
N ASN A 218 -18.46 2.71 14.57
CA ASN A 218 -19.28 1.51 14.66
C ASN A 218 -18.39 0.24 14.68
N PRO A 219 -17.60 0.03 15.75
CA PRO A 219 -16.54 -0.98 15.79
C PRO A 219 -17.03 -2.42 15.63
N ASP A 220 -18.26 -2.72 16.04
CA ASP A 220 -18.86 -4.07 15.98
C ASP A 220 -19.57 -4.35 14.63
N GLN A 221 -19.62 -3.39 13.72
CA GLN A 221 -20.26 -3.58 12.42
C GLN A 221 -19.53 -4.66 11.63
N GLN A 222 -20.29 -5.62 11.08
CA GLN A 222 -19.76 -6.68 10.21
C GLN A 222 -20.37 -6.57 8.81
N ARG A 223 -19.56 -6.86 7.79
CA ARG A 223 -20.02 -6.98 6.40
C ARG A 223 -19.46 -8.29 5.82
N PRO A 224 -20.09 -9.44 6.12
CA PRO A 224 -19.63 -10.72 5.59
C PRO A 224 -19.73 -10.71 4.06
N GLY A 225 -18.65 -11.09 3.40
CA GLY A 225 -18.58 -11.26 1.94
C GLY A 225 -18.69 -12.73 1.57
N ILE A 226 -19.33 -13.03 0.44
CA ILE A 226 -19.39 -14.38 -0.15
C ILE A 226 -18.75 -14.29 -1.53
N ALA A 227 -17.82 -15.21 -1.83
CA ALA A 227 -17.28 -15.36 -3.16
C ALA A 227 -18.34 -16.07 -4.05
N VAL A 228 -18.66 -15.48 -5.19
CA VAL A 228 -19.60 -15.99 -6.19
C VAL A 228 -18.93 -16.14 -7.53
#